data_4d15e58411344b3a298663e7402d00f7
#
_entry.id   4d15e58411344b3a298663e7402d00f7
#
_cell.length_a   1.000
_cell.length_b   1.000
_cell.length_c   1.000
_cell.angle_alpha   90.00
_cell.angle_beta   90.00
_cell.angle_gamma   90.00
#
_symmetry.space_group_name_H-M   'P 1'
#
loop_
_entity.id
_entity.type
_entity.pdbx_description
1 polymer ?
#
loop_
_entity_poly.entity_id
_entity_poly.type
_entity_poly.pdbx_seq_one_letter_code
_entity_poly.pdbx_strand_id
1 'polypeptide(L)'
;MSLHSKFAANLRRKCADFGSIAEVCRGVGINRQQFNKYLAGNSIPNSLTLRKICTFLEIQEQSLFFDEEAHVTNTNGSKELPGFLHGGLPGFLTSARKHFDFHVQDLPAGCYHCYFPLHNVPGMLVRSLVVIRQEGKQKDFVRLSVFPSSGKTSRPLAKGRHKGIIFANEKEVYFLGVNRYPPGQLSLMTLERSDGTSNGFFTGMILTRGGKTLISSRFCLIYAEQQRNARNLVRELGIIHESDANLESVVMATLFSKSTT
;
A
#
# COMPACT_ATOMS: atom_id res chain seq x y z
N MET A 1 0.08 24.04 -27.76
CA MET A 1 1.11 24.31 -26.72
C MET A 1 2.30 23.38 -26.93
N SER A 2 3.53 23.86 -26.79
CA SER A 2 4.71 23.00 -26.88
C SER A 2 4.81 22.10 -25.66
N LEU A 3 5.54 20.97 -25.78
CA LEU A 3 5.78 20.04 -24.67
C LEU A 3 6.42 20.76 -23.46
N HIS A 4 7.35 21.67 -23.72
CA HIS A 4 8.00 22.49 -22.70
C HIS A 4 7.05 23.40 -21.93
N SER A 5 6.09 24.04 -22.63
CA SER A 5 5.11 24.91 -21.99
C SER A 5 4.10 24.14 -21.13
N LYS A 6 3.68 22.93 -21.58
CA LYS A 6 2.84 22.04 -20.78
C LYS A 6 3.55 21.57 -19.52
N PHE A 7 4.78 21.10 -19.67
CA PHE A 7 5.61 20.69 -18.55
C PHE A 7 5.75 21.81 -17.51
N ALA A 8 6.10 23.04 -17.95
CA ALA A 8 6.27 24.18 -17.05
C ALA A 8 5.01 24.57 -16.33
N ALA A 9 3.85 24.56 -17.02
CA ALA A 9 2.55 24.88 -16.42
C ALA A 9 2.17 23.85 -15.33
N ASN A 10 2.32 22.56 -15.64
CA ASN A 10 2.02 21.50 -14.69
C ASN A 10 2.99 21.50 -13.50
N LEU A 11 4.29 21.75 -13.73
CA LEU A 11 5.27 21.86 -12.65
C LEU A 11 4.94 23.03 -11.71
N ARG A 12 4.56 24.22 -12.23
CA ARG A 12 4.13 25.35 -11.40
C ARG A 12 2.91 25.00 -10.55
N ARG A 13 1.91 24.34 -11.14
CA ARG A 13 0.70 23.92 -10.45
C ARG A 13 1.03 22.97 -9.29
N LYS A 14 1.87 21.96 -9.54
CA LYS A 14 2.28 21.00 -8.49
C LYS A 14 3.18 21.64 -7.42
N CYS A 15 3.94 22.67 -7.74
CA CYS A 15 4.73 23.41 -6.75
C CYS A 15 3.89 24.39 -5.93
N ALA A 16 2.68 24.75 -6.34
CA ALA A 16 1.82 25.68 -5.60
C ALA A 16 1.35 25.14 -4.24
N ASP A 17 1.32 23.81 -4.09
CA ASP A 17 0.97 23.14 -2.84
C ASP A 17 2.09 23.18 -1.79
N PHE A 18 3.27 23.72 -2.16
CA PHE A 18 4.43 23.86 -1.27
C PHE A 18 4.66 25.33 -0.93
N GLY A 19 5.12 25.61 0.28
CA GLY A 19 5.23 26.96 0.82
C GLY A 19 6.11 27.91 0.01
N SER A 20 7.17 27.43 -0.66
CA SER A 20 8.01 28.23 -1.56
C SER A 20 8.83 27.40 -2.54
N ILE A 21 9.15 28.01 -3.69
CA ILE A 21 10.09 27.40 -4.68
C ILE A 21 11.48 27.12 -4.07
N ALA A 22 11.90 27.94 -3.10
CA ALA A 22 13.17 27.72 -2.40
C ALA A 22 13.15 26.43 -1.56
N GLU A 23 12.02 26.09 -0.97
CA GLU A 23 11.81 24.86 -0.23
C GLU A 23 11.84 23.64 -1.16
N VAL A 24 11.14 23.70 -2.29
CA VAL A 24 11.17 22.67 -3.32
C VAL A 24 12.60 22.44 -3.81
N CYS A 25 13.35 23.51 -4.13
CA CYS A 25 14.74 23.41 -4.59
C CYS A 25 15.65 22.75 -3.55
N ARG A 26 15.49 23.07 -2.27
CA ARG A 26 16.25 22.42 -1.18
C ARG A 26 15.88 20.95 -1.03
N GLY A 27 14.60 20.61 -1.07
CA GLY A 27 14.12 19.23 -0.94
C GLY A 27 14.55 18.33 -2.09
N VAL A 28 14.57 18.87 -3.32
CA VAL A 28 15.02 18.16 -4.52
C VAL A 28 16.54 18.13 -4.65
N GLY A 29 17.24 19.03 -3.98
CA GLY A 29 18.72 19.19 -4.12
C GLY A 29 19.12 19.80 -5.44
N ILE A 30 18.39 20.82 -5.94
CA ILE A 30 18.63 21.49 -7.23
C ILE A 30 18.88 22.96 -7.01
N ASN A 31 19.80 23.55 -7.85
CA ASN A 31 20.01 24.98 -7.87
C ASN A 31 18.76 25.72 -8.34
N ARG A 32 18.38 26.81 -7.63
CA ARG A 32 17.20 27.63 -7.91
C ARG A 32 17.20 28.20 -9.34
N GLN A 33 18.36 28.59 -9.87
CA GLN A 33 18.46 29.12 -11.24
C GLN A 33 18.10 28.04 -12.26
N GLN A 34 18.56 26.81 -12.06
CA GLN A 34 18.23 25.67 -12.91
C GLN A 34 16.73 25.33 -12.81
N PHE A 35 16.17 25.31 -11.61
CA PHE A 35 14.76 25.04 -11.40
C PHE A 35 13.87 26.11 -12.05
N ASN A 36 14.26 27.39 -11.99
CA ASN A 36 13.54 28.47 -12.65
C ASN A 36 13.50 28.33 -14.18
N LYS A 37 14.55 27.76 -14.81
CA LYS A 37 14.52 27.44 -16.25
C LYS A 37 13.45 26.39 -16.57
N TYR A 38 13.26 25.44 -15.69
CA TYR A 38 12.21 24.42 -15.82
C TYR A 38 10.82 25.05 -15.65
N LEU A 39 10.63 25.88 -14.65
CA LEU A 39 9.39 26.60 -14.43
C LEU A 39 9.07 27.57 -15.59
N ALA A 40 10.07 28.17 -16.21
CA ALA A 40 9.88 29.05 -17.37
C ALA A 40 9.61 28.30 -18.67
N GLY A 41 9.78 26.98 -18.68
CA GLY A 41 9.65 26.16 -19.90
C GLY A 41 10.84 26.29 -20.89
N ASN A 42 11.94 26.86 -20.43
CA ASN A 42 13.15 27.03 -21.24
C ASN A 42 13.94 25.72 -21.42
N SER A 43 13.72 24.76 -20.52
CA SER A 43 14.33 23.42 -20.60
C SER A 43 13.51 22.40 -19.82
N ILE A 44 13.67 21.14 -20.17
CA ILE A 44 13.15 19.99 -19.42
C ILE A 44 14.33 19.37 -18.65
N PRO A 45 14.14 18.93 -17.40
CA PRO A 45 15.19 18.24 -16.64
C PRO A 45 15.54 16.91 -17.31
N ASN A 46 16.78 16.48 -17.13
CA ASN A 46 17.17 15.12 -17.49
C ASN A 46 16.42 14.09 -16.61
N SER A 47 16.41 12.82 -17.00
CA SER A 47 15.65 11.76 -16.35
C SER A 47 15.99 11.60 -14.86
N LEU A 48 17.24 11.78 -14.46
CA LEU A 48 17.65 11.68 -13.05
C LEU A 48 17.09 12.84 -12.21
N THR A 49 17.17 14.05 -12.74
CA THR A 49 16.62 15.25 -12.11
C THR A 49 15.09 15.23 -12.08
N LEU A 50 14.46 14.76 -13.16
CA LEU A 50 13.02 14.60 -13.25
C LEU A 50 12.50 13.64 -12.16
N ARG A 51 13.14 12.50 -12.00
CA ARG A 51 12.82 11.55 -10.93
C ARG A 51 12.93 12.16 -9.53
N LYS A 52 13.98 12.93 -9.25
CA LYS A 52 14.12 13.62 -7.95
C LYS A 52 12.98 14.60 -7.70
N ILE A 53 12.60 15.39 -8.72
CA ILE A 53 11.47 16.31 -8.65
C ILE A 53 10.18 15.54 -8.37
N CYS A 54 9.89 14.49 -9.14
CA CYS A 54 8.67 13.70 -9.00
C CYS A 54 8.60 12.97 -7.65
N THR A 55 9.72 12.45 -7.16
CA THR A 55 9.80 11.82 -5.84
C THR A 55 9.52 12.81 -4.71
N PHE A 56 10.08 14.02 -4.79
CA PHE A 56 9.87 15.05 -3.77
C PHE A 56 8.42 15.57 -3.77
N LEU A 57 7.87 15.81 -4.97
CA LEU A 57 6.49 16.29 -5.13
C LEU A 57 5.45 15.18 -4.97
N GLU A 58 5.86 13.92 -4.78
CA GLU A 58 5.00 12.72 -4.69
C GLU A 58 4.06 12.54 -5.92
N ILE A 59 4.55 12.88 -7.10
CA ILE A 59 3.81 12.82 -8.37
C ILE A 59 4.41 11.81 -9.36
N GLN A 60 3.63 11.40 -10.34
CA GLN A 60 4.13 10.59 -11.47
C GLN A 60 4.73 11.51 -12.56
N GLU A 61 5.79 11.05 -13.23
CA GLU A 61 6.45 11.81 -14.31
C GLU A 61 5.44 12.24 -15.40
N GLN A 62 4.50 11.35 -15.73
CA GLN A 62 3.48 11.59 -16.75
C GLN A 62 2.57 12.78 -16.43
N SER A 63 2.29 13.06 -15.15
CA SER A 63 1.42 14.18 -14.73
C SER A 63 2.05 15.55 -15.01
N LEU A 64 3.35 15.62 -15.30
CA LEU A 64 4.03 16.84 -15.73
C LEU A 64 3.92 17.11 -17.23
N PHE A 65 3.63 16.09 -18.04
CA PHE A 65 3.58 16.21 -19.51
C PHE A 65 2.17 16.20 -20.07
N PHE A 66 1.19 15.66 -19.33
CA PHE A 66 -0.21 15.53 -19.76
C PHE A 66 -1.12 16.27 -18.80
N ASP A 67 -2.18 16.89 -19.34
CA ASP A 67 -3.20 17.57 -18.53
C ASP A 67 -4.09 16.50 -17.85
N GLU A 68 -4.27 16.58 -16.53
CA GLU A 68 -5.14 15.67 -15.78
C GLU A 68 -6.61 15.73 -16.23
N GLU A 69 -7.04 16.85 -16.83
CA GLU A 69 -8.40 17.03 -17.35
C GLU A 69 -8.65 16.39 -18.72
N ALA A 70 -7.58 16.07 -19.48
CA ALA A 70 -7.72 15.48 -20.81
C ALA A 70 -8.07 13.98 -20.79
N HIS A 71 -8.07 13.34 -19.64
CA HIS A 71 -8.41 11.92 -19.53
C HIS A 71 -9.90 11.63 -19.29
N VAL A 72 -10.76 12.63 -19.15
CA VAL A 72 -12.20 12.44 -18.85
C VAL A 72 -13.11 12.61 -20.08
N THR A 73 -12.65 13.25 -21.16
CA THR A 73 -13.50 13.49 -22.33
C THR A 73 -12.74 13.32 -23.64
N ASN A 74 -12.68 12.12 -24.18
CA ASN A 74 -12.73 11.87 -25.62
C ASN A 74 -12.98 10.39 -25.91
N THR A 75 -14.24 10.00 -25.93
CA THR A 75 -14.69 8.76 -26.53
C THR A 75 -15.63 9.08 -27.67
N ASN A 76 -15.07 9.26 -28.86
CA ASN A 76 -15.83 9.08 -30.09
C ASN A 76 -15.06 8.11 -31.00
N GLY A 77 -15.59 6.89 -31.12
CA GLY A 77 -15.40 6.02 -32.24
C GLY A 77 -14.26 5.02 -32.25
N SER A 78 -14.11 4.19 -31.19
CA SER A 78 -13.42 2.90 -31.34
C SER A 78 -14.14 1.83 -30.51
N LYS A 79 -14.23 0.60 -31.03
CA LYS A 79 -14.85 -0.55 -30.38
C LYS A 79 -14.38 -0.63 -28.92
N GLU A 80 -15.32 -0.47 -28.01
CA GLU A 80 -15.09 -0.40 -26.58
C GLU A 80 -14.45 -1.70 -26.07
N LEU A 81 -13.17 -1.64 -25.75
CA LEU A 81 -12.61 -2.53 -24.74
C LEU A 81 -13.34 -2.24 -23.43
N PRO A 82 -13.61 -3.26 -22.58
CA PRO A 82 -14.32 -3.05 -21.31
C PRO A 82 -13.76 -1.83 -20.57
N GLY A 83 -14.62 -0.93 -20.13
CA GLY A 83 -14.27 0.42 -19.63
C GLY A 83 -13.23 0.50 -18.50
N PHE A 84 -12.92 -0.63 -17.84
CA PHE A 84 -11.86 -0.68 -16.82
C PHE A 84 -10.43 -0.68 -17.40
N LEU A 85 -10.25 -0.92 -18.71
CA LEU A 85 -8.95 -0.84 -19.40
C LEU A 85 -8.65 0.56 -19.94
N HIS A 86 -9.65 1.44 -20.04
CA HIS A 86 -9.48 2.83 -20.41
C HIS A 86 -9.25 3.70 -19.17
N GLY A 87 -8.15 4.43 -19.13
CA GLY A 87 -7.81 5.35 -18.03
C GLY A 87 -6.88 4.80 -16.96
N GLY A 88 -6.26 3.62 -17.18
CA GLY A 88 -5.30 3.05 -16.24
C GLY A 88 -5.90 2.80 -14.84
N LEU A 89 -5.13 3.01 -13.78
CA LEU A 89 -5.57 2.79 -12.41
C LEU A 89 -6.81 3.62 -12.01
N PRO A 90 -6.95 4.91 -12.36
CA PRO A 90 -8.17 5.68 -12.08
C PRO A 90 -9.41 5.12 -12.75
N GLY A 91 -9.31 4.69 -14.01
CA GLY A 91 -10.41 4.06 -14.73
C GLY A 91 -10.81 2.73 -14.09
N PHE A 92 -9.84 1.90 -13.72
CA PHE A 92 -10.08 0.67 -12.98
C PHE A 92 -10.79 0.95 -11.65
N LEU A 93 -10.31 1.89 -10.84
CA LEU A 93 -10.94 2.22 -9.55
C LEU A 93 -12.36 2.77 -9.71
N THR A 94 -12.61 3.56 -10.75
CA THR A 94 -13.94 4.08 -11.04
C THR A 94 -14.91 2.95 -11.44
N SER A 95 -14.45 2.01 -12.26
CA SER A 95 -15.23 0.82 -12.62
C SER A 95 -15.41 -0.13 -11.43
N ALA A 96 -14.37 -0.35 -10.65
CA ALA A 96 -14.41 -1.21 -9.47
C ALA A 96 -15.42 -0.71 -8.42
N ARG A 97 -15.60 0.61 -8.28
CA ARG A 97 -16.61 1.20 -7.37
C ARG A 97 -18.05 0.77 -7.67
N LYS A 98 -18.33 0.27 -8.86
CA LYS A 98 -19.66 -0.28 -9.22
C LYS A 98 -19.89 -1.68 -8.63
N HIS A 99 -18.82 -2.39 -8.32
CA HIS A 99 -18.84 -3.80 -7.91
C HIS A 99 -18.31 -4.01 -6.49
N PHE A 100 -17.59 -3.03 -5.96
CA PHE A 100 -16.98 -3.11 -4.64
C PHE A 100 -17.43 -1.95 -3.77
N ASP A 101 -17.71 -2.26 -2.51
CA ASP A 101 -17.96 -1.27 -1.48
C ASP A 101 -16.61 -0.90 -0.82
N PHE A 102 -16.34 0.39 -0.77
CA PHE A 102 -15.19 0.93 -0.04
C PHE A 102 -15.55 1.33 1.39
N HIS A 103 -16.82 1.19 1.77
CA HIS A 103 -17.32 1.40 3.12
C HIS A 103 -17.49 0.06 3.85
N VAL A 104 -16.37 -0.53 4.26
CA VAL A 104 -16.34 -1.84 4.93
C VAL A 104 -16.68 -1.63 6.40
N GLN A 105 -17.90 -1.99 6.82
CA GLN A 105 -18.36 -1.82 8.20
C GLN A 105 -17.86 -2.91 9.13
N ASP A 106 -17.80 -4.15 8.66
CA ASP A 106 -17.54 -5.35 9.45
C ASP A 106 -16.11 -5.48 9.95
N LEU A 107 -15.23 -4.59 9.49
CA LEU A 107 -13.82 -4.56 9.87
C LEU A 107 -13.54 -3.25 10.61
N PRO A 108 -13.56 -3.23 11.95
CA PRO A 108 -13.31 -2.02 12.73
C PRO A 108 -11.95 -1.38 12.43
N ALA A 109 -11.86 -0.05 12.52
CA ALA A 109 -10.58 0.63 12.55
C ALA A 109 -9.84 0.29 13.85
N GLY A 110 -8.51 0.16 13.76
CA GLY A 110 -7.71 -0.23 14.92
C GLY A 110 -6.43 -0.96 14.56
N CYS A 111 -5.84 -1.57 15.57
CA CYS A 111 -4.62 -2.36 15.43
C CYS A 111 -4.95 -3.85 15.47
N TYR A 112 -4.30 -4.62 14.61
CA TYR A 112 -4.48 -6.06 14.51
C TYR A 112 -3.13 -6.76 14.47
N HIS A 113 -2.97 -7.83 15.21
CA HIS A 113 -1.88 -8.78 14.96
C HIS A 113 -2.26 -9.62 13.73
N CYS A 114 -1.34 -9.72 12.78
CA CYS A 114 -1.49 -10.54 11.58
C CYS A 114 -0.47 -11.66 11.62
N TYR A 115 -0.95 -12.89 11.62
CA TYR A 115 -0.14 -14.10 11.66
C TYR A 115 -0.23 -14.83 10.32
N PHE A 116 0.91 -15.25 9.80
CA PHE A 116 0.99 -16.12 8.62
C PHE A 116 2.26 -16.97 8.68
N PRO A 117 2.25 -18.18 8.07
CA PRO A 117 3.42 -19.07 8.06
C PRO A 117 4.64 -18.42 7.40
N LEU A 118 5.80 -18.60 7.97
CA LEU A 118 7.06 -18.23 7.33
C LEU A 118 7.39 -19.23 6.22
N HIS A 119 7.45 -18.73 4.98
CA HIS A 119 7.72 -19.56 3.83
C HIS A 119 9.06 -20.31 3.95
N ASN A 120 9.06 -21.60 3.63
CA ASN A 120 10.21 -22.51 3.68
C ASN A 120 10.82 -22.77 5.07
N VAL A 121 10.15 -22.38 6.15
CA VAL A 121 10.60 -22.71 7.50
C VAL A 121 9.42 -23.28 8.29
N PRO A 122 9.26 -24.63 8.28
CA PRO A 122 8.18 -25.29 9.01
C PRO A 122 8.15 -24.90 10.49
N GLY A 123 6.96 -24.76 11.05
CA GLY A 123 6.78 -24.41 12.45
C GLY A 123 7.03 -22.93 12.81
N MET A 124 7.42 -22.10 11.85
CA MET A 124 7.66 -20.68 12.10
C MET A 124 6.56 -19.82 11.50
N LEU A 125 6.17 -18.82 12.26
CA LEU A 125 5.15 -17.82 11.90
C LEU A 125 5.76 -16.42 11.87
N VAL A 126 5.21 -15.58 11.02
CA VAL A 126 5.46 -14.14 11.05
C VAL A 126 4.31 -13.48 11.79
N ARG A 127 4.62 -12.73 12.85
CA ARG A 127 3.70 -11.82 13.53
C ARG A 127 3.95 -10.40 13.04
N SER A 128 3.00 -9.87 12.30
CA SER A 128 2.98 -8.52 11.75
C SER A 128 1.93 -7.67 12.45
N LEU A 129 2.01 -6.36 12.34
CA LEU A 129 0.98 -5.43 12.80
C LEU A 129 0.26 -4.85 11.58
N VAL A 130 -1.05 -4.95 11.55
CA VAL A 130 -1.91 -4.26 10.60
C VAL A 130 -2.65 -3.15 11.35
N VAL A 131 -2.46 -1.92 10.90
CA VAL A 131 -3.17 -0.75 11.42
C VAL A 131 -4.19 -0.35 10.36
N ILE A 132 -5.45 -0.42 10.71
CA ILE A 132 -6.58 0.00 9.87
C ILE A 132 -7.02 1.38 10.33
N ARG A 133 -7.06 2.33 9.41
CA ARG A 133 -7.53 3.68 9.66
C ARG A 133 -8.77 3.92 8.84
N GLN A 134 -9.63 4.75 9.35
CA GLN A 134 -10.84 5.19 8.66
C GLN A 134 -10.78 6.71 8.46
N GLU A 135 -10.97 7.13 7.21
CA GLU A 135 -11.12 8.53 6.84
C GLU A 135 -12.45 8.69 6.07
N GLY A 136 -13.42 9.35 6.70
CA GLY A 136 -14.78 9.38 6.18
C GLY A 136 -15.38 7.98 6.02
N LYS A 137 -15.75 7.62 4.81
CA LYS A 137 -16.29 6.28 4.47
C LYS A 137 -15.21 5.29 4.02
N GLN A 138 -13.99 5.73 3.76
CA GLN A 138 -12.93 4.88 3.23
C GLN A 138 -12.04 4.34 4.35
N LYS A 139 -11.49 3.17 4.12
CA LYS A 139 -10.46 2.59 5.00
C LYS A 139 -9.18 2.39 4.24
N ASP A 140 -8.10 2.74 4.88
CA ASP A 140 -6.74 2.40 4.47
C ASP A 140 -6.07 1.53 5.53
N PHE A 141 -4.97 0.90 5.15
CA PHE A 141 -4.19 0.12 6.10
C PHE A 141 -2.69 0.33 5.93
N VAL A 142 -1.98 0.09 7.01
CA VAL A 142 -0.53 -0.07 7.02
C VAL A 142 -0.21 -1.41 7.67
N ARG A 143 0.52 -2.29 6.96
CA ARG A 143 1.06 -3.53 7.53
C ARG A 143 2.55 -3.36 7.77
N LEU A 144 2.97 -3.61 9.00
CA LEU A 144 4.37 -3.60 9.42
C LEU A 144 4.81 -5.03 9.72
N SER A 145 5.86 -5.48 9.07
CA SER A 145 6.51 -6.76 9.34
C SER A 145 7.98 -6.53 9.70
N VAL A 146 8.43 -7.19 10.75
CA VAL A 146 9.82 -7.11 11.23
C VAL A 146 10.46 -8.48 11.03
N PHE A 147 11.61 -8.49 10.36
CA PHE A 147 12.41 -9.69 10.19
C PHE A 147 13.78 -9.47 10.82
N PRO A 148 14.36 -10.46 11.49
CA PRO A 148 15.73 -10.36 11.98
C PRO A 148 16.66 -10.13 10.80
N SER A 149 17.58 -9.17 10.94
CA SER A 149 18.63 -8.97 9.94
C SER A 149 19.66 -10.10 10.06
N SER A 150 20.07 -10.67 8.94
CA SER A 150 21.13 -11.68 8.85
C SER A 150 22.56 -11.11 9.09
N GLY A 151 22.70 -9.99 9.77
CA GLY A 151 23.98 -9.32 10.02
C GLY A 151 24.09 -8.79 11.44
N LYS A 152 25.31 -8.56 11.88
CA LYS A 152 25.74 -8.15 13.25
C LYS A 152 25.17 -6.83 13.80
N THR A 153 24.16 -6.23 13.20
CA THR A 153 23.51 -5.03 13.70
C THR A 153 22.27 -5.37 14.50
N SER A 154 22.31 -5.07 15.78
CA SER A 154 21.33 -5.41 16.82
C SER A 154 19.97 -4.67 16.71
N ARG A 155 19.62 -4.08 15.58
CA ARG A 155 18.31 -3.44 15.39
C ARG A 155 17.49 -4.21 14.36
N PRO A 156 16.32 -4.75 14.75
CA PRO A 156 15.38 -5.34 13.81
C PRO A 156 14.91 -4.25 12.84
N LEU A 157 15.34 -4.35 11.58
CA LEU A 157 14.86 -3.46 10.53
C LEU A 157 13.46 -3.90 10.12
N ALA A 158 12.50 -2.99 10.17
CA ALA A 158 11.17 -3.21 9.61
C ALA A 158 11.30 -3.45 8.10
N LYS A 159 11.36 -4.70 7.69
CA LYS A 159 11.54 -5.12 6.30
C LYS A 159 10.21 -5.40 5.61
N GLY A 160 9.20 -4.64 5.86
CA GLY A 160 7.93 -4.73 5.17
C GLY A 160 7.01 -3.67 5.71
N ARG A 161 6.85 -2.60 4.96
CA ARG A 161 5.84 -1.58 5.21
C ARG A 161 4.94 -1.50 4.00
N HIS A 162 3.86 -2.27 4.04
CA HIS A 162 2.81 -2.17 3.03
C HIS A 162 1.82 -1.09 3.45
N LYS A 163 1.45 -0.26 2.51
CA LYS A 163 0.36 0.72 2.67
C LYS A 163 -0.62 0.50 1.52
N GLY A 164 -1.90 0.56 1.81
CA GLY A 164 -2.90 0.30 0.79
C GLY A 164 -4.32 0.66 1.21
N ILE A 165 -5.26 0.23 0.39
CA ILE A 165 -6.69 0.46 0.52
C ILE A 165 -7.41 -0.83 0.88
N ILE A 166 -8.58 -0.67 1.51
CA ILE A 166 -9.49 -1.75 1.85
C ILE A 166 -10.80 -1.53 1.09
N PHE A 167 -11.30 -2.60 0.50
CA PHE A 167 -12.61 -2.63 -0.17
C PHE A 167 -13.22 -4.01 -0.04
N ALA A 168 -14.53 -4.12 -0.23
CA ALA A 168 -15.24 -5.37 -0.05
C ALA A 168 -16.27 -5.60 -1.16
N ASN A 169 -16.64 -6.84 -1.35
CA ASN A 169 -17.90 -7.25 -1.99
C ASN A 169 -18.83 -7.88 -0.94
N GLU A 170 -19.87 -8.56 -1.38
CA GLU A 170 -20.84 -9.21 -0.47
C GLU A 170 -20.23 -10.31 0.39
N LYS A 171 -19.16 -10.97 -0.07
CA LYS A 171 -18.57 -12.17 0.53
C LYS A 171 -17.19 -11.96 1.14
N GLU A 172 -16.44 -10.99 0.64
CA GLU A 172 -15.02 -10.89 0.90
C GLU A 172 -14.59 -9.44 1.14
N VAL A 173 -13.56 -9.29 1.97
CA VAL A 173 -12.85 -8.03 2.18
C VAL A 173 -11.45 -8.14 1.60
N TYR A 174 -11.05 -7.16 0.83
CA TYR A 174 -9.77 -7.11 0.14
C TYR A 174 -8.88 -5.99 0.68
N PHE A 175 -7.62 -6.32 0.88
CA PHE A 175 -6.55 -5.38 1.20
C PHE A 175 -5.57 -5.37 0.05
N LEU A 176 -5.53 -4.31 -0.72
CA LEU A 176 -4.55 -4.13 -1.79
C LEU A 176 -3.49 -3.15 -1.34
N GLY A 177 -2.28 -3.61 -1.22
CA GLY A 177 -1.17 -2.82 -0.70
C GLY A 177 0.10 -2.87 -1.53
N VAL A 178 0.88 -1.81 -1.40
CA VAL A 178 2.21 -1.69 -1.99
C VAL A 178 3.26 -1.59 -0.89
N ASN A 179 4.32 -2.36 -1.01
CA ASN A 179 5.45 -2.27 -0.09
C ASN A 179 6.30 -1.03 -0.39
N ARG A 180 6.67 -0.32 0.67
CA ARG A 180 7.58 0.82 0.55
C ARG A 180 9.03 0.36 0.40
N TYR A 181 9.40 -0.78 1.01
CA TYR A 181 10.77 -1.31 0.99
C TYR A 181 10.77 -2.84 0.86
N PRO A 182 11.15 -3.43 -0.29
CA PRO A 182 11.48 -2.77 -1.57
C PRO A 182 10.25 -2.13 -2.21
N PRO A 183 10.43 -0.99 -2.91
CA PRO A 183 9.32 -0.27 -3.51
C PRO A 183 8.67 -1.08 -4.65
N GLY A 184 7.35 -0.89 -4.83
CA GLY A 184 6.60 -1.48 -5.94
C GLY A 184 6.19 -2.94 -5.76
N GLN A 185 6.49 -3.57 -4.62
CA GLN A 185 6.03 -4.91 -4.31
C GLN A 185 4.57 -4.89 -3.88
N LEU A 186 3.69 -5.45 -4.70
CA LEU A 186 2.28 -5.62 -4.37
C LEU A 186 2.08 -6.73 -3.34
N SER A 187 1.07 -6.56 -2.52
CA SER A 187 0.47 -7.62 -1.71
C SER A 187 -1.05 -7.53 -1.76
N LEU A 188 -1.69 -8.67 -1.83
CA LEU A 188 -3.13 -8.82 -1.75
C LEU A 188 -3.44 -9.69 -0.54
N MET A 189 -4.38 -9.25 0.29
CA MET A 189 -4.95 -10.04 1.36
C MET A 189 -6.46 -10.08 1.16
N THR A 190 -7.05 -11.25 1.33
CA THR A 190 -8.51 -11.43 1.25
C THR A 190 -9.00 -12.05 2.54
N LEU A 191 -10.05 -11.50 3.12
CA LEU A 191 -10.76 -12.05 4.26
C LEU A 191 -12.14 -12.51 3.83
N GLU A 192 -12.60 -13.63 4.36
CA GLU A 192 -14.01 -14.00 4.27
C GLU A 192 -14.83 -13.08 5.20
N ARG A 193 -15.93 -12.56 4.71
CA ARG A 193 -16.88 -11.83 5.55
C ARG A 193 -17.55 -12.82 6.50
N SER A 194 -17.44 -12.59 7.77
CA SER A 194 -18.20 -13.34 8.78
C SER A 194 -19.55 -12.66 9.02
N ASP A 195 -20.58 -13.45 9.27
CA ASP A 195 -21.95 -12.99 9.55
C ASP A 195 -22.09 -12.29 10.92
N GLY A 196 -21.18 -11.35 11.21
CA GLY A 196 -21.31 -10.44 12.36
C GLY A 196 -20.88 -10.98 13.73
N THR A 197 -20.37 -12.19 13.83
CA THR A 197 -19.96 -12.81 15.11
C THR A 197 -18.46 -12.85 15.36
N SER A 198 -17.66 -12.17 14.54
CA SER A 198 -16.21 -12.19 14.74
C SER A 198 -15.82 -11.34 15.96
N ASN A 199 -15.44 -11.98 17.05
CA ASN A 199 -14.85 -11.34 18.24
C ASN A 199 -13.48 -10.69 17.94
N GLY A 200 -13.35 -9.97 16.79
CA GLY A 200 -12.09 -9.38 16.36
C GLY A 200 -11.10 -10.37 15.75
N PHE A 201 -11.54 -11.57 15.38
CA PHE A 201 -10.77 -12.60 14.70
C PHE A 201 -11.24 -12.77 13.26
N PHE A 202 -10.30 -12.66 12.31
CA PHE A 202 -10.59 -12.80 10.87
C PHE A 202 -9.56 -13.72 10.23
N THR A 203 -10.00 -14.48 9.25
CA THR A 203 -9.15 -15.43 8.50
C THR A 203 -9.20 -15.16 7.00
N GLY A 204 -8.17 -15.57 6.29
CA GLY A 204 -8.15 -15.40 4.85
C GLY A 204 -6.85 -15.86 4.21
N MET A 205 -6.63 -15.37 2.99
CA MET A 205 -5.46 -15.67 2.16
C MET A 205 -4.64 -14.41 1.92
N ILE A 206 -3.33 -14.55 2.01
CA ILE A 206 -2.37 -13.51 1.64
C ILE A 206 -1.55 -13.95 0.43
N LEU A 207 -1.46 -13.07 -0.56
CA LEU A 207 -0.54 -13.17 -1.68
C LEU A 207 0.51 -12.08 -1.55
N THR A 208 1.76 -12.48 -1.42
CA THR A 208 2.88 -11.54 -1.22
C THR A 208 4.14 -12.10 -1.84
N ARG A 209 5.21 -11.33 -1.84
CA ARG A 209 6.51 -11.80 -2.32
C ARG A 209 7.45 -12.11 -1.16
N GLY A 210 7.98 -13.33 -1.15
CA GLY A 210 9.05 -13.74 -0.25
C GLY A 210 10.36 -13.91 -1.01
N GLY A 211 11.27 -12.94 -0.90
CA GLY A 211 12.50 -12.95 -1.71
C GLY A 211 12.21 -12.82 -3.19
N LYS A 212 12.55 -13.86 -3.96
CA LYS A 212 12.33 -13.93 -5.42
C LYS A 212 11.01 -14.58 -5.81
N THR A 213 10.33 -15.25 -4.89
CA THR A 213 9.15 -16.09 -5.14
C THR A 213 7.87 -15.40 -4.73
N LEU A 214 6.80 -15.59 -5.52
CA LEU A 214 5.45 -15.22 -5.11
C LEU A 214 4.92 -16.30 -4.17
N ILE A 215 4.35 -15.89 -3.05
CA ILE A 215 3.88 -16.77 -1.98
C ILE A 215 2.41 -16.51 -1.73
N SER A 216 1.62 -17.58 -1.66
CA SER A 216 0.28 -17.53 -1.10
C SER A 216 0.25 -18.36 0.19
N SER A 217 -0.41 -17.87 1.21
CA SER A 217 -0.60 -18.58 2.47
C SER A 217 -1.87 -18.14 3.18
N ARG A 218 -2.39 -19.00 4.04
CA ARG A 218 -3.42 -18.58 4.99
C ARG A 218 -2.86 -17.53 5.95
N PHE A 219 -3.70 -16.65 6.42
CA PHE A 219 -3.37 -15.74 7.50
C PHE A 219 -4.58 -15.53 8.40
N CYS A 220 -4.33 -15.01 9.59
CA CYS A 220 -5.39 -14.51 10.45
C CYS A 220 -5.04 -13.13 10.99
N LEU A 221 -6.08 -12.32 11.24
CA LEU A 221 -6.01 -11.06 11.95
C LEU A 221 -6.69 -11.22 13.31
N ILE A 222 -6.02 -10.73 14.36
CA ILE A 222 -6.56 -10.67 15.71
C ILE A 222 -6.56 -9.22 16.15
N TYR A 223 -7.71 -8.71 16.55
CA TYR A 223 -7.83 -7.36 17.06
C TYR A 223 -6.99 -7.18 18.32
N ALA A 224 -6.02 -6.28 18.28
CA ALA A 224 -5.23 -5.94 19.45
C ALA A 224 -6.01 -4.90 20.28
N GLU A 225 -6.36 -5.24 21.51
CA GLU A 225 -7.15 -4.38 22.40
C GLU A 225 -6.66 -2.92 22.39
N GLN A 226 -7.58 -1.98 22.36
CA GLN A 226 -7.32 -0.53 22.26
C GLN A 226 -6.42 0.04 23.37
N GLN A 227 -6.25 -0.67 24.46
CA GLN A 227 -5.45 -0.24 25.63
C GLN A 227 -3.94 -0.49 25.47
N ARG A 228 -3.49 -1.24 24.46
CA ARG A 228 -2.07 -1.50 24.26
C ARG A 228 -1.38 -0.33 23.57
N ASN A 229 -0.35 0.19 24.20
CA ASN A 229 0.51 1.21 23.61
C ASN A 229 1.10 0.69 22.29
N ALA A 230 1.01 1.47 21.21
CA ALA A 230 1.51 1.12 19.87
C ALA A 230 3.00 0.70 19.88
N ARG A 231 3.82 1.24 20.80
CA ARG A 231 5.22 0.82 20.96
C ARG A 231 5.35 -0.63 21.44
N ASN A 232 4.46 -1.10 22.29
CA ASN A 232 4.47 -2.48 22.77
C ASN A 232 4.06 -3.43 21.65
N LEU A 233 3.02 -3.10 20.87
CA LEU A 233 2.62 -3.88 19.71
C LEU A 233 3.75 -4.03 18.69
N VAL A 234 4.53 -2.98 18.43
CA VAL A 234 5.69 -3.04 17.51
C VAL A 234 6.82 -3.91 18.07
N ARG A 235 7.01 -3.96 19.39
CA ARG A 235 8.05 -4.82 20.01
C ARG A 235 7.73 -6.31 19.94
N GLU A 236 6.45 -6.65 19.83
CA GLU A 236 5.99 -8.03 19.72
C GLU A 236 6.13 -8.60 18.30
N LEU A 237 6.45 -7.76 17.29
CA LEU A 237 6.56 -8.18 15.90
C LEU A 237 7.82 -9.00 15.65
N GLY A 238 7.70 -9.97 14.77
CA GLY A 238 8.84 -10.78 14.36
C GLY A 238 8.45 -12.18 13.94
N ILE A 239 9.46 -13.04 13.97
CA ILE A 239 9.29 -14.48 13.73
C ILE A 239 9.10 -15.17 15.07
N ILE A 240 8.07 -15.98 15.18
CA ILE A 240 7.72 -16.76 16.36
C ILE A 240 7.61 -18.23 15.99
N HIS A 241 7.86 -19.12 16.94
CA HIS A 241 7.68 -20.56 16.76
C HIS A 241 6.24 -20.95 17.08
N GLU A 242 5.72 -21.98 16.42
CA GLU A 242 4.36 -22.50 16.66
C GLU A 242 4.12 -22.98 18.10
N SER A 243 5.18 -23.36 18.82
CA SER A 243 5.11 -23.75 20.22
C SER A 243 5.19 -22.56 21.22
N ASP A 244 5.14 -21.32 20.74
CA ASP A 244 5.13 -20.15 21.64
C ASP A 244 3.87 -20.19 22.50
N ALA A 245 4.06 -20.24 23.84
CA ALA A 245 2.96 -20.33 24.80
C ALA A 245 2.00 -19.12 24.78
N ASN A 246 2.45 -18.01 24.20
CA ASN A 246 1.64 -16.80 24.05
C ASN A 246 0.83 -16.80 22.73
N LEU A 247 0.95 -17.84 21.92
CA LEU A 247 0.21 -17.95 20.68
C LEU A 247 -1.18 -18.50 20.95
N GLU A 248 -2.21 -17.79 20.51
CA GLU A 248 -3.59 -18.23 20.68
C GLU A 248 -3.86 -19.54 19.93
N SER A 249 -4.54 -20.49 20.56
CA SER A 249 -4.85 -21.80 19.98
C SER A 249 -5.61 -21.70 18.65
N VAL A 250 -6.44 -20.67 18.50
CA VAL A 250 -7.20 -20.40 17.27
C VAL A 250 -6.31 -20.08 16.09
N VAL A 251 -5.16 -19.42 16.32
CA VAL A 251 -4.17 -19.14 15.26
C VAL A 251 -3.61 -20.43 14.72
N MET A 252 -3.23 -21.35 15.60
CA MET A 252 -2.68 -22.64 15.24
C MET A 252 -3.68 -23.50 14.47
N ALA A 253 -4.91 -23.58 14.97
CA ALA A 253 -5.98 -24.29 14.30
C ALA A 253 -6.25 -23.75 12.89
N THR A 254 -6.19 -22.43 12.70
CA THR A 254 -6.45 -21.78 11.41
C THR A 254 -5.31 -21.97 10.41
N LEU A 255 -4.07 -21.77 10.84
CA LEU A 255 -2.94 -21.73 9.93
C LEU A 255 -2.41 -23.11 9.54
N PHE A 256 -2.57 -24.08 10.44
CA PHE A 256 -2.01 -25.44 10.27
C PHE A 256 -3.07 -26.53 10.14
N SER A 257 -4.38 -26.19 10.18
CA SER A 257 -5.42 -27.18 9.85
C SER A 257 -5.15 -27.72 8.44
N LYS A 258 -4.92 -29.04 8.33
CA LYS A 258 -4.87 -29.72 7.04
C LYS A 258 -6.20 -29.41 6.33
N SER A 259 -6.13 -28.82 5.14
CA SER A 259 -7.29 -28.75 4.25
C SER A 259 -7.73 -30.19 4.01
N THR A 260 -8.85 -30.58 4.63
CA THR A 260 -9.56 -31.78 4.19
C THR A 260 -10.12 -31.41 2.82
N THR A 261 -9.37 -31.73 1.77
CA THR A 261 -9.85 -31.78 0.38
C THR A 261 -10.75 -32.97 0.21
#